data_8256d3cb3e27145c7cbcac1c1dc280d1
#
_entry.id   8256d3cb3e27145c7cbcac1c1dc280d1
#
_cell.length_a   1.000
_cell.length_b   1.000
_cell.length_c   1.000
_cell.angle_alpha   90.00
_cell.angle_beta   90.00
_cell.angle_gamma   90.00
#
_symmetry.space_group_name_H-M   'P 1'
#
loop_
_entity.id
_entity.type
_entity.pdbx_description
1 polymer ?
#
loop_
_entity_poly.entity_id
_entity_poly.type
_entity_poly.pdbx_seq_one_letter_code
_entity_poly.pdbx_strand_id
1 'polypeptide(L)'
;MQQTNSFKGIVMLLLCSFIWGTAFVAQSVGADLLGPFSFNGIRSFLGAFFLVPCIAVIDRLSGKPLSFWGTDDSHKRGDLITGGLCCGVLLTIASTLQQTGIAYTSAGKAGFITALYIVIIPILGLLVKKHVTFMQWAAVAVAAAGMYFICINEGFSINKGDLIVLACAVVFAVHIMAIERFTQLVDPVRM
;
A
#
# COMPACT_ATOMS: atom_id res chain seq x y z
N MET A 1 -27.73 9.30 5.09
CA MET A 1 -26.33 9.68 5.39
C MET A 1 -25.27 8.68 4.94
N GLN A 2 -25.57 7.39 4.74
CA GLN A 2 -24.57 6.37 4.30
C GLN A 2 -24.13 6.51 2.82
N GLN A 3 -24.97 6.97 1.91
CA GLN A 3 -24.64 7.08 0.48
C GLN A 3 -23.58 8.15 0.14
N THR A 4 -23.59 9.27 0.82
CA THR A 4 -22.62 10.36 0.61
C THR A 4 -21.20 9.99 1.06
N ASN A 5 -21.07 9.14 2.07
CA ASN A 5 -19.77 8.63 2.54
C ASN A 5 -19.18 7.59 1.56
N SER A 6 -20.04 6.79 0.91
CA SER A 6 -19.61 5.79 -0.08
C SER A 6 -19.03 6.44 -1.33
N PHE A 7 -19.66 7.49 -1.86
CA PHE A 7 -19.19 8.21 -3.06
C PHE A 7 -17.82 8.89 -2.81
N LYS A 8 -17.68 9.57 -1.67
CA LYS A 8 -16.38 10.15 -1.28
C LYS A 8 -15.28 9.10 -1.18
N GLY A 9 -15.58 7.93 -0.60
CA GLY A 9 -14.66 6.81 -0.52
C GLY A 9 -14.22 6.31 -1.91
N ILE A 10 -15.16 6.17 -2.86
CA ILE A 10 -14.85 5.76 -4.23
C ILE A 10 -13.94 6.79 -4.93
N VAL A 11 -14.24 8.09 -4.81
CA VAL A 11 -13.41 9.14 -5.40
C VAL A 11 -12.00 9.13 -4.81
N MET A 12 -11.87 8.97 -3.48
CA MET A 12 -10.56 8.85 -2.83
C MET A 12 -9.78 7.63 -3.30
N LEU A 13 -10.42 6.48 -3.48
CA LEU A 13 -9.78 5.27 -3.99
C LEU A 13 -9.32 5.45 -5.45
N LEU A 14 -10.11 6.09 -6.30
CA LEU A 14 -9.74 6.39 -7.67
C LEU A 14 -8.53 7.34 -7.72
N LEU A 15 -8.52 8.40 -6.92
CA LEU A 15 -7.38 9.32 -6.81
C LEU A 15 -6.12 8.59 -6.31
N CYS A 16 -6.26 7.75 -5.30
CA CYS A 16 -5.16 6.94 -4.78
C CYS A 16 -4.60 6.01 -5.86
N SER A 17 -5.46 5.32 -6.61
CA SER A 17 -5.06 4.44 -7.71
C SER A 17 -4.36 5.19 -8.82
N PHE A 18 -4.81 6.41 -9.15
CA PHE A 18 -4.15 7.26 -10.14
C PHE A 18 -2.76 7.70 -9.68
N ILE A 19 -2.64 8.16 -8.43
CA ILE A 19 -1.35 8.54 -7.83
C ILE A 19 -0.39 7.35 -7.80
N TRP A 20 -0.87 6.16 -7.43
CA TRP A 20 -0.04 4.96 -7.42
C TRP A 20 0.38 4.53 -8.82
N GLY A 21 -0.51 4.61 -9.81
CA GLY A 21 -0.18 4.32 -11.19
C GLY A 21 0.94 5.23 -11.73
N THR A 22 0.87 6.54 -11.48
CA THR A 22 1.93 7.47 -11.86
C THR A 22 3.23 7.23 -11.08
N ALA A 23 3.14 6.77 -9.83
CA ALA A 23 4.30 6.43 -9.02
C ALA A 23 5.11 5.25 -9.61
N PHE A 24 4.47 4.27 -10.25
CA PHE A 24 5.18 3.18 -10.93
C PHE A 24 6.07 3.68 -12.08
N VAL A 25 5.58 4.66 -12.84
CA VAL A 25 6.38 5.29 -13.91
C VAL A 25 7.58 6.03 -13.32
N ALA A 26 7.37 6.82 -12.27
CA ALA A 26 8.46 7.51 -11.58
C ALA A 26 9.48 6.53 -10.97
N GLN A 27 9.02 5.40 -10.43
CA GLN A 27 9.88 4.35 -9.89
C GLN A 27 10.71 3.66 -10.97
N SER A 28 10.13 3.42 -12.15
CA SER A 28 10.84 2.84 -13.29
C SER A 28 11.97 3.77 -13.76
N VAL A 29 11.69 5.06 -13.95
CA VAL A 29 12.71 6.05 -14.30
C VAL A 29 13.77 6.19 -13.19
N GLY A 30 13.33 6.17 -11.93
CA GLY A 30 14.23 6.27 -10.79
C GLY A 30 15.13 5.04 -10.62
N ALA A 31 14.70 3.86 -11.07
CA ALA A 31 15.50 2.63 -11.02
C ALA A 31 16.74 2.69 -11.91
N ASP A 32 16.67 3.44 -13.00
CA ASP A 32 17.80 3.64 -13.94
C ASP A 32 18.86 4.61 -13.39
N LEU A 33 18.47 5.49 -12.47
CA LEU A 33 19.31 6.58 -11.98
C LEU A 33 19.87 6.32 -10.57
N LEU A 34 19.12 5.64 -9.73
CA LEU A 34 19.42 5.45 -8.31
C LEU A 34 19.20 3.98 -7.93
N GLY A 35 20.08 3.48 -7.06
CA GLY A 35 19.84 2.15 -6.48
C GLY A 35 18.54 2.09 -5.67
N PRO A 36 17.93 0.89 -5.55
CA PRO A 36 16.61 0.72 -4.92
C PRO A 36 16.54 1.21 -3.48
N PHE A 37 17.59 1.06 -2.70
CA PHE A 37 17.67 1.54 -1.32
C PHE A 37 17.71 3.06 -1.24
N SER A 38 18.53 3.71 -2.08
CA SER A 38 18.66 5.18 -2.11
C SER A 38 17.35 5.83 -2.55
N PHE A 39 16.74 5.31 -3.60
CA PHE A 39 15.45 5.80 -4.08
C PHE A 39 14.36 5.70 -3.00
N ASN A 40 14.22 4.51 -2.37
CA ASN A 40 13.24 4.30 -1.30
C ASN A 40 13.54 5.15 -0.06
N GLY A 41 14.81 5.30 0.32
CA GLY A 41 15.22 6.13 1.45
C GLY A 41 14.81 7.59 1.26
N ILE A 42 15.17 8.18 0.12
CA ILE A 42 14.83 9.56 -0.22
C ILE A 42 13.32 9.76 -0.25
N ARG A 43 12.59 8.88 -0.94
CA ARG A 43 11.12 8.94 -1.04
C ARG A 43 10.45 8.86 0.32
N SER A 44 10.90 7.94 1.19
CA SER A 44 10.33 7.74 2.52
C SER A 44 10.62 8.94 3.43
N PHE A 45 11.84 9.49 3.35
CA PHE A 45 12.20 10.68 4.11
C PHE A 45 11.37 11.90 3.69
N LEU A 46 11.22 12.14 2.39
CA LEU A 46 10.38 13.21 1.88
C LEU A 46 8.91 13.01 2.29
N GLY A 47 8.40 11.79 2.18
CA GLY A 47 7.04 11.46 2.62
C GLY A 47 6.82 11.76 4.10
N ALA A 48 7.73 11.33 4.97
CA ALA A 48 7.67 11.61 6.40
C ALA A 48 7.75 13.12 6.70
N PHE A 49 8.63 13.83 6.01
CA PHE A 49 8.77 15.28 6.15
C PHE A 49 7.48 16.03 5.80
N PHE A 50 6.83 15.66 4.70
CA PHE A 50 5.55 16.30 4.31
C PHE A 50 4.37 15.83 5.15
N LEU A 51 4.42 14.64 5.75
CA LEU A 51 3.33 14.15 6.59
C LEU A 51 3.17 14.96 7.88
N VAL A 52 4.26 15.44 8.47
CA VAL A 52 4.22 16.25 9.71
C VAL A 52 3.34 17.51 9.58
N PRO A 53 3.55 18.40 8.59
CA PRO A 53 2.65 19.54 8.40
C PRO A 53 1.24 19.12 8.00
N CYS A 54 1.05 18.02 7.26
CA CYS A 54 -0.27 17.50 6.93
C CYS A 54 -1.06 17.11 8.18
N ILE A 55 -0.44 16.43 9.15
CA ILE A 55 -1.07 16.09 10.44
C ILE A 55 -1.49 17.37 11.17
N ALA A 56 -0.62 18.37 11.23
CA ALA A 56 -0.95 19.65 11.90
C ALA A 56 -2.14 20.37 11.24
N VAL A 57 -2.23 20.34 9.91
CA VAL A 57 -3.37 20.91 9.17
C VAL A 57 -4.64 20.13 9.44
N ILE A 58 -4.59 18.80 9.40
CA ILE A 58 -5.75 17.92 9.68
C ILE A 58 -6.27 18.15 11.09
N ASP A 59 -5.40 18.23 12.09
CA ASP A 59 -5.77 18.51 13.48
C ASP A 59 -6.48 19.88 13.61
N ARG A 60 -5.90 20.91 13.00
CA ARG A 60 -6.52 22.25 12.99
C ARG A 60 -7.91 22.26 12.36
N LEU A 61 -8.06 21.65 11.19
CA LEU A 61 -9.34 21.57 10.48
C LEU A 61 -10.38 20.73 11.25
N SER A 62 -9.91 19.75 12.02
CA SER A 62 -10.77 18.90 12.86
C SER A 62 -11.05 19.47 14.25
N GLY A 63 -10.53 20.66 14.58
CA GLY A 63 -10.69 21.29 15.90
C GLY A 63 -9.98 20.51 17.04
N LYS A 64 -9.01 19.64 16.70
CA LYS A 64 -8.25 18.87 17.68
C LYS A 64 -7.02 19.67 18.15
N PRO A 65 -6.57 19.47 19.38
CA PRO A 65 -5.31 20.06 19.85
C PRO A 65 -4.15 19.50 19.02
N LEU A 66 -3.20 20.38 18.70
CA LEU A 66 -1.96 19.98 18.04
C LEU A 66 -1.19 19.03 18.97
N SER A 67 -1.12 17.76 18.61
CA SER A 67 -0.42 16.73 19.37
C SER A 67 0.29 15.78 18.43
N PHE A 68 1.56 15.50 18.72
CA PHE A 68 2.32 14.52 17.96
C PHE A 68 1.71 13.12 18.06
N TRP A 69 1.26 12.74 19.25
CA TRP A 69 0.71 11.42 19.52
C TRP A 69 -0.79 11.30 19.24
N GLY A 70 -1.53 12.42 19.21
CA GLY A 70 -2.98 12.44 19.02
C GLY A 70 -3.78 11.83 20.17
N THR A 71 -3.11 11.40 21.24
CA THR A 71 -3.71 10.79 22.43
C THR A 71 -2.82 10.99 23.66
N ASP A 72 -3.44 11.10 24.82
CA ASP A 72 -2.77 11.14 26.12
C ASP A 72 -2.71 9.75 26.79
N ASP A 73 -3.40 8.76 26.24
CA ASP A 73 -3.42 7.39 26.72
C ASP A 73 -2.11 6.68 26.36
N SER A 74 -1.39 6.20 27.37
CA SER A 74 -0.11 5.50 27.24
C SER A 74 -0.23 4.16 26.47
N HIS A 75 -1.34 3.44 26.64
CA HIS A 75 -1.60 2.20 25.91
C HIS A 75 -1.74 2.47 24.40
N LYS A 76 -2.51 3.49 24.03
CA LYS A 76 -2.68 3.88 22.63
C LYS A 76 -1.38 4.40 22.01
N ARG A 77 -0.49 5.03 22.80
CA ARG A 77 0.86 5.40 22.32
C ARG A 77 1.71 4.16 22.05
N GLY A 78 1.64 3.14 22.93
CA GLY A 78 2.30 1.85 22.71
C GLY A 78 1.81 1.16 21.46
N ASP A 79 0.49 1.11 21.24
CA ASP A 79 -0.11 0.54 20.03
C ASP A 79 0.28 1.32 18.77
N LEU A 80 0.37 2.65 18.85
CA LEU A 80 0.81 3.51 17.76
C LEU A 80 2.25 3.23 17.35
N ILE A 81 3.15 3.11 18.32
CA ILE A 81 4.57 2.80 18.07
C ILE A 81 4.69 1.39 17.48
N THR A 82 4.02 0.41 18.08
CA THR A 82 4.07 -0.98 17.60
C THR A 82 3.49 -1.12 16.20
N GLY A 83 2.34 -0.48 15.94
CA GLY A 83 1.72 -0.44 14.63
C GLY A 83 2.61 0.24 13.59
N GLY A 84 3.14 1.42 13.94
CA GLY A 84 4.05 2.17 13.07
C GLY A 84 5.32 1.39 12.73
N LEU A 85 5.96 0.75 13.71
CA LEU A 85 7.13 -0.10 13.49
C LEU A 85 6.80 -1.33 12.62
N CYS A 86 5.72 -2.04 12.94
CA CYS A 86 5.30 -3.21 12.20
C CYS A 86 4.99 -2.85 10.73
N CYS A 87 4.15 -1.85 10.51
CA CYS A 87 3.79 -1.39 9.19
C CYS A 87 4.97 -0.78 8.44
N GLY A 88 5.83 -0.02 9.11
CA GLY A 88 7.04 0.58 8.53
C GLY A 88 8.07 -0.47 8.07
N VAL A 89 8.30 -1.51 8.86
CA VAL A 89 9.19 -2.63 8.47
C VAL A 89 8.62 -3.37 7.26
N LEU A 90 7.34 -3.74 7.29
CA LEU A 90 6.68 -4.43 6.18
C LEU A 90 6.69 -3.57 4.92
N LEU A 91 6.40 -2.28 5.03
CA LEU A 91 6.44 -1.35 3.91
C LEU A 91 7.86 -1.21 3.33
N THR A 92 8.88 -1.15 4.18
CA THR A 92 10.28 -1.07 3.76
C THR A 92 10.68 -2.31 2.98
N ILE A 93 10.34 -3.50 3.46
CA ILE A 93 10.62 -4.77 2.76
C ILE A 93 9.88 -4.80 1.43
N ALA A 94 8.56 -4.53 1.42
CA ALA A 94 7.74 -4.55 0.22
C ALA A 94 8.23 -3.56 -0.83
N SER A 95 8.47 -2.31 -0.45
CA SER A 95 8.90 -1.26 -1.38
C SER A 95 10.33 -1.50 -1.91
N THR A 96 11.20 -2.10 -1.11
CA THR A 96 12.56 -2.47 -1.58
C THR A 96 12.50 -3.62 -2.58
N LEU A 97 11.70 -4.66 -2.32
CA LEU A 97 11.46 -5.74 -3.28
C LEU A 97 10.84 -5.18 -4.57
N GLN A 98 9.85 -4.31 -4.47
CA GLN A 98 9.21 -3.68 -5.61
C GLN A 98 10.21 -2.90 -6.46
N GLN A 99 10.97 -2.00 -5.82
CA GLN A 99 11.95 -1.17 -6.52
C GLN A 99 13.08 -2.00 -7.15
N THR A 100 13.51 -3.07 -6.48
CA THR A 100 14.49 -4.01 -7.03
C THR A 100 13.90 -4.77 -8.22
N GLY A 101 12.65 -5.21 -8.13
CA GLY A 101 12.00 -5.96 -9.21
C GLY A 101 11.74 -5.11 -10.45
N ILE A 102 11.33 -3.85 -10.27
CA ILE A 102 11.08 -2.90 -11.39
C ILE A 102 12.34 -2.69 -12.25
N ALA A 103 13.54 -2.78 -11.70
CA ALA A 103 14.77 -2.68 -12.46
C ALA A 103 14.98 -3.83 -13.48
N TYR A 104 14.20 -4.92 -13.37
CA TYR A 104 14.31 -6.10 -14.23
C TYR A 104 13.02 -6.42 -14.99
N THR A 105 11.96 -5.64 -14.82
CA THR A 105 10.66 -5.83 -15.49
C THR A 105 10.05 -4.48 -15.88
N SER A 106 8.98 -4.48 -16.70
CA SER A 106 8.33 -3.23 -17.08
C SER A 106 7.47 -2.67 -15.93
N ALA A 107 7.25 -1.35 -15.94
CA ALA A 107 6.38 -0.69 -14.96
C ALA A 107 4.96 -1.27 -14.98
N GLY A 108 4.44 -1.61 -16.19
CA GLY A 108 3.13 -2.23 -16.36
C GLY A 108 3.06 -3.61 -15.70
N LYS A 109 4.03 -4.49 -15.97
CA LYS A 109 4.10 -5.82 -15.34
C LYS A 109 4.29 -5.72 -13.82
N ALA A 110 5.16 -4.83 -13.35
CA ALA A 110 5.38 -4.61 -11.93
C ALA A 110 4.11 -4.15 -11.22
N GLY A 111 3.39 -3.18 -11.81
CA GLY A 111 2.10 -2.73 -11.30
C GLY A 111 1.06 -3.85 -11.22
N PHE A 112 0.99 -4.64 -12.30
CA PHE A 112 0.13 -5.81 -12.40
C PHE A 112 0.43 -6.85 -11.30
N ILE A 113 1.69 -7.32 -11.23
CA ILE A 113 2.08 -8.37 -10.28
C ILE A 113 1.91 -7.87 -8.85
N THR A 114 2.24 -6.59 -8.58
CA THR A 114 1.98 -5.99 -7.27
C THR A 114 0.50 -6.06 -6.93
N ALA A 115 -0.40 -5.71 -7.85
CA ALA A 115 -1.84 -5.71 -7.63
C ALA A 115 -2.41 -7.10 -7.31
N LEU A 116 -1.65 -8.19 -7.51
CA LEU A 116 -2.04 -9.53 -7.06
C LEU A 116 -2.25 -9.62 -5.54
N TYR A 117 -1.75 -8.65 -4.74
CA TYR A 117 -2.10 -8.58 -3.33
C TYR A 117 -3.62 -8.57 -3.09
N ILE A 118 -4.42 -8.06 -4.03
CA ILE A 118 -5.89 -8.07 -3.97
C ILE A 118 -6.43 -9.51 -3.92
N VAL A 119 -5.76 -10.44 -4.61
CA VAL A 119 -6.10 -11.88 -4.60
C VAL A 119 -5.51 -12.56 -3.37
N ILE A 120 -4.30 -12.17 -2.98
CA ILE A 120 -3.57 -12.80 -1.86
C ILE A 120 -4.23 -12.46 -0.52
N ILE A 121 -4.76 -11.25 -0.32
CA ILE A 121 -5.40 -10.83 0.93
C ILE A 121 -6.57 -11.75 1.34
N PRO A 122 -7.57 -12.06 0.49
CA PRO A 122 -8.62 -13.01 0.85
C PRO A 122 -8.09 -14.41 1.16
N ILE A 123 -7.07 -14.89 0.42
CA ILE A 123 -6.45 -16.19 0.66
C ILE A 123 -5.80 -16.24 2.04
N LEU A 124 -4.98 -15.23 2.38
CA LEU A 124 -4.40 -15.10 3.72
C LEU A 124 -5.48 -14.90 4.79
N GLY A 125 -6.56 -14.18 4.46
CA GLY A 125 -7.72 -13.99 5.33
C GLY A 125 -8.36 -15.33 5.74
N LEU A 126 -8.48 -16.28 4.81
CA LEU A 126 -8.98 -17.64 5.11
C LEU A 126 -8.06 -18.37 6.09
N LEU A 127 -6.73 -18.22 5.99
CA LEU A 127 -5.78 -18.84 6.92
C LEU A 127 -5.95 -18.31 8.35
N VAL A 128 -6.37 -17.06 8.52
CA VAL A 128 -6.69 -16.45 9.83
C VAL A 128 -8.19 -16.53 10.17
N LYS A 129 -8.92 -17.44 9.51
CA LYS A 129 -10.36 -17.72 9.74
C LYS A 129 -11.27 -16.50 9.55
N LYS A 130 -10.90 -15.52 8.72
CA LYS A 130 -11.80 -14.46 8.29
C LYS A 130 -12.79 -14.99 7.25
N HIS A 131 -14.04 -14.58 7.36
CA HIS A 131 -15.05 -14.91 6.34
C HIS A 131 -14.84 -14.03 5.11
N VAL A 132 -14.66 -14.66 3.97
CA VAL A 132 -14.58 -13.98 2.66
C VAL A 132 -15.95 -14.13 1.98
N THR A 133 -16.55 -13.01 1.63
CA THR A 133 -17.87 -12.98 1.00
C THR A 133 -17.79 -13.35 -0.48
N PHE A 134 -18.89 -13.86 -1.03
CA PHE A 134 -19.00 -14.15 -2.47
C PHE A 134 -18.69 -12.90 -3.34
N MET A 135 -19.13 -11.72 -2.90
CA MET A 135 -18.84 -10.45 -3.58
C MET A 135 -17.34 -10.15 -3.66
N GLN A 136 -16.57 -10.46 -2.62
CA GLN A 136 -15.11 -10.31 -2.63
C GLN A 136 -14.46 -11.25 -3.64
N TRP A 137 -14.93 -12.50 -3.74
CA TRP A 137 -14.44 -13.44 -4.75
C TRP A 137 -14.80 -13.02 -6.17
N ALA A 138 -16.01 -12.49 -6.38
CA ALA A 138 -16.40 -11.93 -7.67
C ALA A 138 -15.51 -10.73 -8.06
N ALA A 139 -15.24 -9.82 -7.12
CA ALA A 139 -14.33 -8.69 -7.35
C ALA A 139 -12.90 -9.16 -7.67
N VAL A 140 -12.39 -10.19 -6.98
CA VAL A 140 -11.10 -10.81 -7.26
C VAL A 140 -11.06 -11.39 -8.67
N ALA A 141 -12.11 -12.11 -9.10
CA ALA A 141 -12.18 -12.67 -10.44
C ALA A 141 -12.18 -11.60 -11.53
N VAL A 142 -12.95 -10.52 -11.33
CA VAL A 142 -12.98 -9.39 -12.27
C VAL A 142 -11.61 -8.68 -12.31
N ALA A 143 -10.98 -8.45 -11.16
CA ALA A 143 -9.65 -7.87 -11.09
C ALA A 143 -8.62 -8.75 -11.81
N ALA A 144 -8.62 -10.05 -11.56
CA ALA A 144 -7.72 -11.02 -12.20
C ALA A 144 -7.90 -11.04 -13.73
N ALA A 145 -9.15 -11.01 -14.21
CA ALA A 145 -9.44 -10.94 -15.64
C ALA A 145 -8.94 -9.63 -16.27
N GLY A 146 -9.22 -8.48 -15.66
CA GLY A 146 -8.73 -7.19 -16.13
C GLY A 146 -7.19 -7.15 -16.20
N MET A 147 -6.57 -7.73 -15.19
CA MET A 147 -5.12 -7.86 -15.11
C MET A 147 -4.55 -8.78 -16.21
N TYR A 148 -5.20 -9.90 -16.50
CA TYR A 148 -4.81 -10.81 -17.58
C TYR A 148 -4.77 -10.07 -18.94
N PHE A 149 -5.78 -9.26 -19.25
CA PHE A 149 -5.82 -8.49 -20.49
C PHE A 149 -4.69 -7.45 -20.61
N ILE A 150 -4.23 -6.87 -19.50
CA ILE A 150 -3.07 -5.96 -19.49
C ILE A 150 -1.78 -6.73 -19.82
N CYS A 151 -1.62 -7.94 -19.29
CA CYS A 151 -0.40 -8.73 -19.48
C CYS A 151 -0.27 -9.42 -20.85
N ILE A 152 -1.36 -9.70 -21.54
CA ILE A 152 -1.34 -10.34 -22.86
C ILE A 152 -0.45 -9.56 -23.85
N ASN A 153 -0.45 -8.25 -23.80
CA ASN A 153 0.30 -7.39 -24.73
C ASN A 153 1.81 -7.34 -24.45
N GLU A 154 2.28 -7.79 -23.28
CA GLU A 154 3.70 -7.71 -22.90
C GLU A 154 4.45 -9.05 -23.01
N GLY A 155 3.83 -10.08 -23.58
CA GLY A 155 4.40 -11.43 -23.71
C GLY A 155 4.54 -12.13 -22.33
N PHE A 156 4.13 -13.40 -22.26
CA PHE A 156 4.12 -14.21 -21.03
C PHE A 156 5.51 -14.70 -20.57
N SER A 157 6.59 -13.94 -20.81
CA SER A 157 7.91 -14.33 -20.30
C SER A 157 8.05 -13.94 -18.83
N ILE A 158 8.24 -14.92 -17.95
CA ILE A 158 8.51 -14.68 -16.53
C ILE A 158 10.03 -14.47 -16.36
N ASN A 159 10.40 -13.31 -15.82
CA ASN A 159 11.79 -12.97 -15.53
C ASN A 159 12.06 -12.87 -14.01
N LYS A 160 13.32 -12.60 -13.64
CA LYS A 160 13.71 -12.46 -12.22
C LYS A 160 12.96 -11.32 -11.53
N GLY A 161 12.72 -10.22 -12.23
CA GLY A 161 11.99 -9.06 -11.70
C GLY A 161 10.56 -9.42 -11.33
N ASP A 162 9.89 -10.21 -12.16
CA ASP A 162 8.50 -10.65 -11.93
C ASP A 162 8.40 -11.48 -10.63
N LEU A 163 9.36 -12.36 -10.37
CA LEU A 163 9.40 -13.16 -9.13
C LEU A 163 9.66 -12.30 -7.89
N ILE A 164 10.54 -11.30 -8.00
CA ILE A 164 10.80 -10.36 -6.90
C ILE A 164 9.55 -9.51 -6.61
N VAL A 165 8.86 -9.03 -7.65
CA VAL A 165 7.63 -8.27 -7.49
C VAL A 165 6.48 -9.16 -6.96
N LEU A 166 6.46 -10.44 -7.29
CA LEU A 166 5.49 -11.38 -6.71
C LEU A 166 5.73 -11.55 -5.19
N ALA A 167 6.99 -11.68 -4.78
CA ALA A 167 7.33 -11.70 -3.35
C ALA A 167 6.91 -10.38 -2.66
N CYS A 168 7.11 -9.24 -3.33
CA CYS A 168 6.63 -7.95 -2.88
C CYS A 168 5.10 -7.95 -2.69
N ALA A 169 4.32 -8.52 -3.61
CA ALA A 169 2.86 -8.59 -3.51
C ALA A 169 2.40 -9.37 -2.27
N VAL A 170 3.09 -10.45 -1.90
CA VAL A 170 2.82 -11.19 -0.66
C VAL A 170 3.09 -10.33 0.57
N VAL A 171 4.22 -9.63 0.61
CA VAL A 171 4.55 -8.73 1.74
C VAL A 171 3.57 -7.57 1.83
N PHE A 172 3.14 -6.99 0.70
CA PHE A 172 2.09 -5.97 0.69
C PHE A 172 0.76 -6.49 1.21
N ALA A 173 0.38 -7.73 0.89
CA ALA A 173 -0.84 -8.33 1.43
C ALA A 173 -0.78 -8.41 2.96
N VAL A 174 0.34 -8.86 3.53
CA VAL A 174 0.56 -8.89 4.99
C VAL A 174 0.56 -7.48 5.58
N HIS A 175 1.20 -6.51 4.92
CA HIS A 175 1.23 -5.11 5.33
C HIS A 175 -0.18 -4.51 5.41
N ILE A 176 -1.03 -4.73 4.40
CA ILE A 176 -2.41 -4.23 4.39
C ILE A 176 -3.23 -4.88 5.52
N MET A 177 -3.03 -6.18 5.78
CA MET A 177 -3.69 -6.84 6.91
C MET A 177 -3.21 -6.28 8.28
N ALA A 178 -1.94 -5.91 8.39
CA ALA A 178 -1.41 -5.24 9.58
C ALA A 178 -2.03 -3.84 9.73
N ILE A 179 -2.09 -3.03 8.67
CA ILE A 179 -2.79 -1.74 8.67
C ILE A 179 -4.24 -1.90 9.14
N GLU A 180 -4.99 -2.84 8.56
CA GLU A 180 -6.38 -3.12 8.95
C GLU A 180 -6.51 -3.39 10.46
N ARG A 181 -5.56 -4.12 11.02
CA ARG A 181 -5.56 -4.45 12.45
C ARG A 181 -5.28 -3.24 13.33
N PHE A 182 -4.23 -2.47 13.00
CA PHE A 182 -3.78 -1.37 13.86
C PHE A 182 -4.63 -0.11 13.71
N THR A 183 -5.21 0.16 12.54
CA THR A 183 -6.11 1.31 12.33
C THR A 183 -7.41 1.25 13.12
N GLN A 184 -7.75 0.07 13.65
CA GLN A 184 -8.85 -0.07 14.61
C GLN A 184 -8.48 0.36 16.03
N LEU A 185 -7.19 0.44 16.34
CA LEU A 185 -6.66 0.74 17.68
C LEU A 185 -6.16 2.19 17.79
N VAL A 186 -5.61 2.73 16.71
CA VAL A 186 -4.92 4.02 16.68
C VAL A 186 -5.31 4.86 15.48
N ASP A 187 -4.93 6.14 15.50
CA ASP A 187 -5.14 7.07 14.38
C ASP A 187 -4.26 6.66 13.18
N PRO A 188 -4.88 6.29 12.03
CA PRO A 188 -4.15 5.80 10.86
C PRO A 188 -3.22 6.85 10.23
N VAL A 189 -3.48 8.14 10.42
CA VAL A 189 -2.66 9.22 9.83
C VAL A 189 -1.34 9.38 10.58
N ARG A 190 -1.32 8.99 11.86
CA ARG A 190 -0.13 9.08 12.72
C ARG A 190 0.69 7.79 12.75
N MET A 191 0.08 6.68 12.37
CA MET A 191 0.74 5.38 12.26
C MET A 191 1.58 5.30 10.99
#